data_feb8e453d73fffc0f3a60faa152b56fd
#
_entry.id   feb8e453d73fffc0f3a60faa152b56fd
#
_cell.length_a   1.000
_cell.length_b   1.000
_cell.length_c   1.000
_cell.angle_alpha   90.00
_cell.angle_beta   90.00
_cell.angle_gamma   90.00
#
_symmetry.space_group_name_H-M   'P 1'
#
loop_
_entity.id
_entity.type
_entity.pdbx_description
1 polymer ?
#
loop_
_entity_poly.entity_id
_entity_poly.type
_entity_poly.pdbx_seq_one_letter_code
_entity_poly.pdbx_strand_id
1 'polypeptide(L)'
;VTVTPLTGLYTPKTDDLVVGKIVSHNALSWEVNINSYYPGILTAFDIFGKDYSPSRDDLSLKLNTGDIILARIANVNSRDPLITITGENLGKIDSGELVKISPAKIPRLTEKNGSMIETIEGSTNATITVGQNGLIILKCDNSAGLKKAIASVKMIGMIQYEVNIEDKIQNILDENN
;
A
#
# COMPACT_ATOMS: atom_id res chain seq x y z
N VAL A 1 -20.08 -14.80 -14.83
CA VAL A 1 -18.71 -14.65 -15.35
C VAL A 1 -18.14 -13.36 -14.75
N THR A 2 -17.24 -13.52 -13.79
CA THR A 2 -16.54 -12.37 -13.20
C THR A 2 -15.41 -11.97 -14.14
N VAL A 3 -15.58 -10.87 -14.87
CA VAL A 3 -14.51 -10.32 -15.68
C VAL A 3 -13.58 -9.55 -14.77
N THR A 4 -12.41 -10.11 -14.48
CA THR A 4 -11.37 -9.40 -13.77
C THR A 4 -10.65 -8.48 -14.75
N PRO A 5 -10.66 -7.14 -14.58
CA PRO A 5 -9.95 -6.25 -15.47
C PRO A 5 -8.45 -6.55 -15.46
N LEU A 6 -7.84 -6.71 -16.62
CA LEU A 6 -6.40 -6.91 -16.78
C LEU A 6 -5.58 -5.68 -16.34
N THR A 7 -6.22 -4.56 -16.07
CA THR A 7 -5.60 -3.27 -15.76
C THR A 7 -5.14 -3.13 -14.31
N GLY A 8 -5.41 -4.10 -13.45
CA GLY A 8 -4.88 -4.12 -12.09
C GLY A 8 -5.35 -2.99 -11.17
N LEU A 9 -6.54 -2.43 -11.40
CA LEU A 9 -7.13 -1.48 -10.48
C LEU A 9 -7.77 -2.18 -9.28
N TYR A 10 -7.65 -1.54 -8.15
CA TYR A 10 -8.21 -2.01 -6.89
C TYR A 10 -9.69 -1.63 -6.77
N THR A 11 -10.50 -2.56 -6.29
CA THR A 11 -11.89 -2.30 -5.90
C THR A 11 -11.96 -2.15 -4.38
N PRO A 12 -12.26 -0.95 -3.86
CA PRO A 12 -12.26 -0.71 -2.42
C PRO A 12 -13.25 -1.60 -1.67
N LYS A 13 -12.81 -2.13 -0.54
CA LYS A 13 -13.62 -2.90 0.41
C LYS A 13 -13.39 -2.35 1.80
N THR A 14 -14.47 -2.24 2.58
CA THR A 14 -14.40 -1.78 3.98
C THR A 14 -13.41 -2.64 4.78
N ASP A 15 -12.63 -2.00 5.63
CA ASP A 15 -11.58 -2.55 6.48
C ASP A 15 -10.30 -2.99 5.77
N ASP A 16 -10.22 -2.90 4.45
CA ASP A 16 -8.97 -3.17 3.74
C ASP A 16 -7.88 -2.16 4.12
N LEU A 17 -6.67 -2.68 4.32
CA LEU A 17 -5.47 -1.88 4.50
C LEU A 17 -4.94 -1.46 3.12
N VAL A 18 -4.73 -0.18 2.90
CA VAL A 18 -4.27 0.37 1.63
C VAL A 18 -3.11 1.33 1.82
N VAL A 19 -2.23 1.35 0.83
CA VAL A 19 -1.19 2.38 0.70
C VAL A 19 -1.72 3.43 -0.27
N GLY A 20 -1.60 4.70 0.06
CA GLY A 20 -2.07 5.78 -0.78
C GLY A 20 -1.06 6.91 -0.92
N LYS A 21 -1.21 7.68 -1.98
CA LYS A 21 -0.40 8.87 -2.24
C LYS A 21 -1.30 10.09 -2.29
N ILE A 22 -0.97 11.11 -1.52
CA ILE A 22 -1.71 12.38 -1.51
C ILE A 22 -1.59 13.05 -2.88
N VAL A 23 -2.71 13.34 -3.50
CA VAL A 23 -2.80 13.99 -4.80
C VAL A 23 -3.05 15.48 -4.65
N SER A 24 -4.02 15.85 -3.82
CA SER A 24 -4.44 17.23 -3.59
C SER A 24 -5.22 17.34 -2.28
N HIS A 25 -5.54 18.55 -1.89
CA HIS A 25 -6.45 18.82 -0.77
C HIS A 25 -7.33 20.04 -1.04
N ASN A 26 -8.46 20.09 -0.38
CA ASN A 26 -9.31 21.26 -0.28
C ASN A 26 -9.41 21.68 1.20
N ALA A 27 -10.40 22.53 1.53
CA ALA A 27 -10.55 23.01 2.91
C ALA A 27 -11.00 21.94 3.92
N LEU A 28 -11.52 20.80 3.46
CA LEU A 28 -12.18 19.79 4.30
C LEU A 28 -11.56 18.40 4.22
N SER A 29 -10.75 18.14 3.20
CA SER A 29 -10.23 16.77 2.96
C SER A 29 -9.01 16.75 2.05
N TRP A 30 -8.30 15.63 2.09
CA TRP A 30 -7.30 15.26 1.10
C TRP A 30 -7.89 14.25 0.12
N GLU A 31 -7.49 14.38 -1.13
CA GLU A 31 -7.71 13.40 -2.18
C GLU A 31 -6.48 12.50 -2.28
N VAL A 32 -6.70 11.19 -2.22
CA VAL A 32 -5.63 10.19 -2.13
C VAL A 32 -5.75 9.18 -3.25
N ASN A 33 -4.68 8.98 -4.01
CA ASN A 33 -4.62 7.91 -5.00
C ASN A 33 -4.38 6.57 -4.29
N ILE A 34 -5.38 5.71 -4.29
CA ILE A 34 -5.35 4.36 -3.70
C ILE A 34 -5.37 3.25 -4.76
N ASN A 35 -4.95 3.56 -5.99
CA ASN A 35 -4.95 2.63 -7.12
C ASN A 35 -6.35 2.10 -7.47
N SER A 36 -7.36 2.95 -7.35
CA SER A 36 -8.77 2.66 -7.65
C SER A 36 -9.30 3.63 -8.71
N TYR A 37 -10.48 3.32 -9.27
CA TYR A 37 -11.17 4.21 -10.21
C TYR A 37 -11.51 5.56 -9.59
N TYR A 38 -11.84 5.57 -8.31
CA TYR A 38 -12.17 6.79 -7.57
C TYR A 38 -11.11 7.04 -6.50
N PRO A 39 -10.77 8.31 -6.25
CA PRO A 39 -9.82 8.64 -5.20
C PRO A 39 -10.37 8.28 -3.82
N GLY A 40 -9.48 7.93 -2.92
CA GLY A 40 -9.81 7.86 -1.50
C GLY A 40 -9.95 9.26 -0.92
N ILE A 41 -10.92 9.45 -0.05
CA ILE A 41 -11.14 10.73 0.63
C ILE A 41 -10.75 10.58 2.10
N LEU A 42 -9.75 11.36 2.50
CA LEU A 42 -9.31 11.47 3.89
C LEU A 42 -9.81 12.81 4.44
N THR A 43 -10.74 12.77 5.37
CA THR A 43 -11.34 14.00 5.91
C THR A 43 -10.41 14.69 6.90
N ALA A 44 -10.50 16.01 6.97
CA ALA A 44 -9.78 16.80 7.98
C ALA A 44 -10.17 16.39 9.40
N PHE A 45 -11.42 16.01 9.63
CA PHE A 45 -11.90 15.53 10.91
C PHE A 45 -11.20 14.26 11.40
N ASP A 46 -10.69 13.43 10.50
CA ASP A 46 -9.96 12.22 10.86
C ASP A 46 -8.66 12.55 11.62
N ILE A 47 -7.98 13.63 11.23
CA ILE A 47 -6.70 14.04 11.83
C ILE A 47 -6.88 15.07 12.94
N PHE A 48 -7.68 16.10 12.70
CA PHE A 48 -7.85 17.21 13.63
C PHE A 48 -8.98 17.01 14.66
N GLY A 49 -9.83 15.99 14.42
CA GLY A 49 -10.98 15.75 15.29
C GLY A 49 -12.18 16.64 14.98
N LYS A 50 -13.19 16.55 15.85
CA LYS A 50 -14.48 17.23 15.66
C LYS A 50 -14.40 18.77 15.73
N ASP A 51 -13.36 19.29 16.36
CA ASP A 51 -13.16 20.73 16.54
C ASP A 51 -12.40 21.37 15.39
N TYR A 52 -12.21 20.65 14.28
CA TYR A 52 -11.56 21.18 13.11
C TYR A 52 -12.26 22.43 12.57
N SER A 53 -11.44 23.45 12.26
CA SER A 53 -11.91 24.70 11.63
C SER A 53 -10.98 25.12 10.50
N PRO A 54 -11.49 25.28 9.27
CA PRO A 54 -10.66 25.72 8.13
C PRO A 54 -9.98 27.08 8.32
N SER A 55 -10.53 27.92 9.20
CA SER A 55 -9.95 29.24 9.50
C SER A 55 -8.77 29.19 10.47
N ARG A 56 -8.63 28.11 11.23
CA ARG A 56 -7.59 27.93 12.25
C ARG A 56 -6.56 26.88 11.87
N ASP A 57 -7.02 25.80 11.26
CA ASP A 57 -6.22 24.60 11.02
C ASP A 57 -5.85 24.49 9.54
N ASP A 58 -4.57 24.28 9.26
CA ASP A 58 -4.06 24.16 7.91
C ASP A 58 -3.71 22.70 7.60
N LEU A 59 -4.40 22.12 6.60
CA LEU A 59 -4.20 20.75 6.19
C LEU A 59 -2.79 20.49 5.66
N SER A 60 -2.19 21.48 5.00
CA SER A 60 -0.85 21.35 4.42
C SER A 60 0.26 21.15 5.46
N LEU A 61 0.00 21.52 6.71
CA LEU A 61 0.94 21.28 7.82
C LEU A 61 0.99 19.81 8.25
N LYS A 62 0.01 19.02 7.88
CA LYS A 62 -0.08 17.61 8.25
C LYS A 62 0.33 16.68 7.12
N LEU A 63 -0.26 16.86 5.95
CA LEU A 63 0.01 16.03 4.77
C LEU A 63 0.07 16.91 3.53
N ASN A 64 1.08 16.67 2.71
CA ASN A 64 1.31 17.41 1.46
C ASN A 64 1.16 16.50 0.25
N THR A 65 0.94 17.11 -0.92
CA THR A 65 0.93 16.40 -2.20
C THR A 65 2.22 15.60 -2.37
N GLY A 66 2.07 14.33 -2.72
CA GLY A 66 3.18 13.40 -2.88
C GLY A 66 3.50 12.57 -1.64
N ASP A 67 2.97 12.91 -0.47
CA ASP A 67 3.15 12.10 0.73
C ASP A 67 2.49 10.73 0.58
N ILE A 68 3.15 9.70 1.11
CA ILE A 68 2.64 8.33 1.13
C ILE A 68 2.06 8.06 2.51
N ILE A 69 0.88 7.45 2.53
CA ILE A 69 0.19 7.08 3.77
C ILE A 69 -0.20 5.62 3.77
N LEU A 70 -0.26 5.04 4.96
CA LEU A 70 -0.89 3.76 5.22
C LEU A 70 -2.25 4.03 5.85
N ALA A 71 -3.31 3.60 5.20
CA ALA A 71 -4.68 3.89 5.58
C ALA A 71 -5.55 2.65 5.55
N ARG A 72 -6.73 2.75 6.14
CA ARG A 72 -7.75 1.71 6.10
C ARG A 72 -9.01 2.27 5.45
N ILE A 73 -9.68 1.44 4.64
CA ILE A 73 -10.97 1.81 4.06
C ILE A 73 -12.02 1.84 5.17
N ALA A 74 -12.56 3.01 5.43
CA ALA A 74 -13.57 3.19 6.48
C ALA A 74 -15.00 2.95 5.97
N ASN A 75 -15.29 3.38 4.73
CA ASN A 75 -16.62 3.29 4.16
C ASN A 75 -16.57 3.36 2.63
N VAL A 76 -17.38 2.55 1.96
CA VAL A 76 -17.50 2.50 0.50
C VAL A 76 -18.92 2.83 0.00
N ASN A 77 -19.80 3.33 0.86
CA ASN A 77 -21.20 3.59 0.53
C ASN A 77 -21.42 4.78 -0.39
N SER A 78 -20.46 5.69 -0.47
CA SER A 78 -20.47 6.81 -1.39
C SER A 78 -19.62 6.50 -2.62
N ARG A 79 -19.73 7.33 -3.65
CA ARG A 79 -18.94 7.21 -4.88
C ARG A 79 -17.44 7.12 -4.60
N ASP A 80 -16.96 8.03 -3.76
CA ASP A 80 -15.56 8.09 -3.38
C ASP A 80 -15.38 7.38 -2.03
N PRO A 81 -14.51 6.37 -1.93
CA PRO A 81 -14.31 5.65 -0.68
C PRO A 81 -13.71 6.57 0.39
N LEU A 82 -14.25 6.51 1.61
CA LEU A 82 -13.65 7.15 2.77
C LEU A 82 -12.54 6.29 3.34
N ILE A 83 -11.42 6.92 3.61
CA ILE A 83 -10.28 6.28 4.25
C ILE A 83 -9.96 6.95 5.59
N THR A 84 -9.30 6.22 6.47
CA THR A 84 -8.84 6.72 7.77
C THR A 84 -7.37 6.39 7.99
N ILE A 85 -6.66 7.28 8.65
CA ILE A 85 -5.31 7.05 9.16
C ILE A 85 -5.28 7.02 10.70
N THR A 86 -6.45 7.04 11.33
CA THR A 86 -6.60 6.89 12.78
C THR A 86 -6.63 5.40 13.11
N GLY A 87 -5.59 4.91 13.75
CA GLY A 87 -5.46 3.51 14.12
C GLY A 87 -4.00 3.14 14.34
N GLU A 88 -3.80 1.96 14.90
CA GLU A 88 -2.46 1.44 15.15
C GLU A 88 -1.72 1.20 13.82
N ASN A 89 -0.50 1.66 13.75
CA ASN A 89 0.39 1.57 12.59
C ASN A 89 -0.08 2.29 11.31
N LEU A 90 -1.16 3.06 11.38
CA LEU A 90 -1.64 3.89 10.27
C LEU A 90 -0.99 5.27 10.29
N GLY A 91 -0.96 5.94 9.15
CA GLY A 91 -0.47 7.30 9.02
C GLY A 91 0.55 7.50 7.90
N LYS A 92 1.29 8.60 7.98
CA LYS A 92 2.32 8.93 7.00
C LYS A 92 3.48 7.94 7.06
N ILE A 93 3.94 7.53 5.87
CA ILE A 93 5.14 6.71 5.69
C ILE A 93 6.29 7.63 5.29
N ASP A 94 7.30 7.74 6.16
CA ASP A 94 8.38 8.71 5.98
C ASP A 94 9.49 8.25 5.03
N SER A 95 9.62 6.94 4.83
CA SER A 95 10.69 6.38 3.99
C SER A 95 10.31 5.01 3.43
N GLY A 96 10.95 4.66 2.33
CA GLY A 96 10.78 3.37 1.66
C GLY A 96 10.59 3.53 0.16
N GLU A 97 10.65 2.41 -0.54
CA GLU A 97 10.42 2.32 -1.97
C GLU A 97 9.01 1.82 -2.25
N LEU A 98 8.29 2.54 -3.12
CA LEU A 98 6.94 2.15 -3.53
C LEU A 98 7.00 1.22 -4.74
N VAL A 99 6.41 0.04 -4.60
CA VAL A 99 6.27 -0.94 -5.69
C VAL A 99 4.80 -1.21 -5.91
N LYS A 100 4.40 -1.30 -7.17
CA LYS A 100 3.03 -1.62 -7.56
C LYS A 100 2.97 -2.98 -8.24
N ILE A 101 2.08 -3.84 -7.76
CA ILE A 101 1.70 -5.08 -8.42
C ILE A 101 0.18 -5.10 -8.60
N SER A 102 -0.32 -6.06 -9.41
CA SER A 102 -1.78 -6.22 -9.54
C SER A 102 -2.40 -6.56 -8.20
N PRO A 103 -3.51 -5.90 -7.79
CA PRO A 103 -4.22 -6.25 -6.56
C PRO A 103 -4.63 -7.73 -6.50
N ALA A 104 -4.89 -8.36 -7.65
CA ALA A 104 -5.22 -9.79 -7.74
C ALA A 104 -4.08 -10.70 -7.28
N LYS A 105 -2.83 -10.21 -7.25
CA LYS A 105 -1.65 -10.96 -6.82
C LYS A 105 -1.34 -10.81 -5.33
N ILE A 106 -1.97 -9.86 -4.65
CA ILE A 106 -1.74 -9.63 -3.22
C ILE A 106 -2.01 -10.89 -2.37
N PRO A 107 -3.09 -11.68 -2.60
CA PRO A 107 -3.29 -12.91 -1.83
C PRO A 107 -2.10 -13.87 -1.89
N ARG A 108 -1.40 -13.97 -3.02
CA ARG A 108 -0.21 -14.82 -3.15
C ARG A 108 0.92 -14.38 -2.23
N LEU A 109 1.09 -13.07 -2.06
CA LEU A 109 2.10 -12.49 -1.18
C LEU A 109 1.77 -12.71 0.29
N THR A 110 0.48 -12.70 0.63
CA THR A 110 -0.02 -12.80 2.01
C THR A 110 -0.48 -14.20 2.41
N GLU A 111 -0.49 -15.16 1.50
CA GLU A 111 -0.84 -16.56 1.76
C GLU A 111 0.05 -17.21 2.82
N LYS A 112 -0.41 -18.32 3.39
CA LYS A 112 0.29 -19.09 4.43
C LYS A 112 0.72 -18.22 5.63
N ASN A 113 -0.19 -17.36 6.10
CA ASN A 113 0.05 -16.44 7.23
C ASN A 113 1.24 -15.48 7.00
N GLY A 114 1.47 -15.08 5.74
CA GLY A 114 2.56 -14.16 5.39
C GLY A 114 3.94 -14.81 5.32
N SER A 115 4.03 -16.13 5.20
CA SER A 115 5.32 -16.85 5.17
C SER A 115 6.24 -16.40 4.02
N MET A 116 5.66 -16.02 2.87
CA MET A 116 6.42 -15.49 1.75
C MET A 116 7.08 -14.14 2.08
N ILE A 117 6.33 -13.25 2.72
CA ILE A 117 6.82 -11.95 3.20
C ILE A 117 7.91 -12.17 4.24
N GLU A 118 7.69 -13.04 5.22
CA GLU A 118 8.68 -13.36 6.25
C GLU A 118 9.97 -13.92 5.67
N THR A 119 9.86 -14.75 4.65
CA THR A 119 11.04 -15.30 3.94
C THR A 119 11.85 -14.20 3.26
N ILE A 120 11.20 -13.28 2.57
CA ILE A 120 11.86 -12.15 1.91
C ILE A 120 12.48 -11.20 2.96
N GLU A 121 11.75 -10.84 3.99
CA GLU A 121 12.24 -9.98 5.07
C GLU A 121 13.43 -10.61 5.79
N GLY A 122 13.36 -11.90 6.11
CA GLY A 122 14.43 -12.61 6.79
C GLY A 122 15.72 -12.72 5.97
N SER A 123 15.61 -12.88 4.66
CA SER A 123 16.76 -13.00 3.76
C SER A 123 17.37 -11.67 3.35
N THR A 124 16.58 -10.60 3.32
CA THR A 124 17.01 -9.28 2.82
C THR A 124 17.18 -8.25 3.93
N ASN A 125 16.68 -8.55 5.11
CA ASN A 125 16.59 -7.62 6.23
C ASN A 125 15.75 -6.36 5.90
N ALA A 126 14.83 -6.48 4.95
CA ALA A 126 13.89 -5.45 4.56
C ALA A 126 12.63 -5.53 5.41
N THR A 127 11.93 -4.40 5.54
CA THR A 127 10.59 -4.31 6.10
C THR A 127 9.60 -4.10 4.95
N ILE A 128 8.57 -4.93 4.85
CA ILE A 128 7.60 -4.93 3.77
C ILE A 128 6.22 -4.58 4.31
N THR A 129 5.63 -3.50 3.82
CA THR A 129 4.25 -3.11 4.12
C THR A 129 3.39 -3.33 2.89
N VAL A 130 2.38 -4.19 3.00
CA VAL A 130 1.54 -4.60 1.88
C VAL A 130 0.16 -3.95 1.98
N GLY A 131 -0.21 -3.18 0.95
CA GLY A 131 -1.57 -2.69 0.78
C GLY A 131 -2.41 -3.67 -0.05
N GLN A 132 -3.65 -3.88 0.34
CA GLN A 132 -4.61 -4.73 -0.40
C GLN A 132 -4.87 -4.18 -1.81
N ASN A 133 -4.57 -2.92 -2.04
CA ASN A 133 -4.71 -2.23 -3.32
C ASN A 133 -3.53 -2.45 -4.30
N GLY A 134 -2.59 -3.33 -3.98
CA GLY A 134 -1.45 -3.63 -4.83
C GLY A 134 -0.26 -2.68 -4.68
N LEU A 135 -0.32 -1.70 -3.80
CA LEU A 135 0.79 -0.83 -3.48
C LEU A 135 1.55 -1.38 -2.27
N ILE A 136 2.86 -1.49 -2.41
CA ILE A 136 3.74 -2.13 -1.42
C ILE A 136 4.90 -1.19 -1.13
N ILE A 137 5.19 -1.00 0.14
CA ILE A 137 6.34 -0.20 0.59
C ILE A 137 7.41 -1.14 1.14
N LEU A 138 8.61 -1.03 0.58
CA LEU A 138 9.78 -1.76 1.04
C LEU A 138 10.82 -0.78 1.60
N LYS A 139 11.31 -1.09 2.78
CA LYS A 139 12.34 -0.32 3.45
C LYS A 139 13.49 -1.24 3.86
N CYS A 140 14.71 -0.87 3.51
CA CYS A 140 15.91 -1.59 3.91
C CYS A 140 17.10 -0.63 3.96
N ASP A 141 17.91 -0.76 5.00
CA ASP A 141 19.12 0.05 5.16
C ASP A 141 20.23 -0.35 4.18
N ASN A 142 20.21 -1.60 3.70
CA ASN A 142 21.15 -2.13 2.73
C ASN A 142 20.57 -2.07 1.31
N SER A 143 21.23 -1.36 0.41
CA SER A 143 20.78 -1.21 -0.98
C SER A 143 20.71 -2.55 -1.74
N ALA A 144 21.61 -3.48 -1.49
CA ALA A 144 21.59 -4.82 -2.10
C ALA A 144 20.39 -5.63 -1.60
N GLY A 145 20.09 -5.60 -0.31
CA GLY A 145 18.90 -6.21 0.29
C GLY A 145 17.61 -5.61 -0.25
N LEU A 146 17.55 -4.29 -0.39
CA LEU A 146 16.41 -3.59 -0.98
C LEU A 146 16.14 -4.04 -2.41
N LYS A 147 17.16 -4.12 -3.25
CA LYS A 147 17.03 -4.59 -4.65
C LYS A 147 16.51 -6.02 -4.74
N LYS A 148 17.01 -6.91 -3.89
CA LYS A 148 16.53 -8.31 -3.83
C LYS A 148 15.07 -8.39 -3.38
N ALA A 149 14.68 -7.63 -2.36
CA ALA A 149 13.31 -7.57 -1.88
C ALA A 149 12.36 -7.05 -2.97
N ILE A 150 12.72 -5.97 -3.66
CA ILE A 150 11.95 -5.41 -4.77
C ILE A 150 11.82 -6.43 -5.90
N ALA A 151 12.91 -7.08 -6.31
CA ALA A 151 12.89 -8.10 -7.36
C ALA A 151 11.97 -9.28 -7.01
N SER A 152 12.00 -9.73 -5.76
CA SER A 152 11.16 -10.81 -5.26
C SER A 152 9.67 -10.44 -5.31
N VAL A 153 9.31 -9.26 -4.85
CA VAL A 153 7.92 -8.76 -4.88
C VAL A 153 7.43 -8.58 -6.33
N LYS A 154 8.25 -8.01 -7.20
CA LYS A 154 7.89 -7.84 -8.62
C LYS A 154 7.71 -9.19 -9.33
N MET A 155 8.53 -10.19 -9.01
CA MET A 155 8.38 -11.53 -9.56
C MET A 155 7.04 -12.15 -9.18
N ILE A 156 6.61 -12.04 -7.95
CA ILE A 156 5.29 -12.51 -7.49
C ILE A 156 4.18 -11.84 -8.31
N GLY A 157 4.30 -10.56 -8.58
CA GLY A 157 3.36 -9.80 -9.40
C GLY A 157 3.31 -10.22 -10.88
N MET A 158 4.39 -10.77 -11.40
CA MET A 158 4.52 -11.18 -12.82
C MET A 158 4.06 -12.61 -13.10
N ILE A 159 4.10 -13.50 -12.11
CA ILE A 159 3.79 -14.92 -12.31
C ILE A 159 2.31 -15.10 -12.54
N GLN A 160 1.94 -15.66 -13.68
CA GLN A 160 0.55 -15.92 -14.06
C GLN A 160 0.02 -17.25 -13.52
N TYR A 161 0.89 -18.23 -13.29
CA TYR A 161 0.53 -19.58 -12.84
C TYR A 161 1.38 -20.00 -11.64
N GLU A 162 0.77 -20.78 -10.75
CA GLU A 162 1.42 -21.35 -9.56
C GLU A 162 2.41 -22.46 -9.96
N VAL A 163 3.61 -22.11 -10.38
CA VAL A 163 4.68 -23.09 -10.55
C VAL A 163 5.89 -22.61 -9.77
N ASN A 164 6.14 -23.26 -8.62
CA ASN A 164 7.37 -23.12 -7.83
C ASN A 164 7.80 -21.66 -7.55
N ILE A 165 6.84 -20.81 -7.12
CA ILE A 165 7.13 -19.42 -6.74
C ILE A 165 8.16 -19.39 -5.61
N GLU A 166 8.04 -20.27 -4.64
CA GLU A 166 8.95 -20.36 -3.49
C GLU A 166 10.39 -20.63 -3.94
N ASP A 167 10.58 -21.57 -4.87
CA ASP A 167 11.91 -21.88 -5.42
C ASP A 167 12.50 -20.70 -6.21
N LYS A 168 11.68 -20.00 -6.99
CA LYS A 168 12.13 -18.84 -7.76
C LYS A 168 12.54 -17.69 -6.86
N ILE A 169 11.79 -17.45 -5.80
CA ILE A 169 12.12 -16.43 -4.79
C ILE A 169 13.40 -16.82 -4.06
N GLN A 170 13.55 -18.08 -3.66
CA GLN A 170 14.76 -18.56 -3.00
C GLN A 170 16.00 -18.37 -3.88
N ASN A 171 15.89 -18.65 -5.18
CA ASN A 171 16.98 -18.42 -6.12
C ASN A 171 17.40 -16.95 -6.20
N ILE A 172 16.45 -16.01 -6.23
CA ILE A 172 16.75 -14.57 -6.21
C ILE A 172 17.48 -14.18 -4.93
N LEU A 173 17.05 -14.72 -3.79
CA LEU A 173 17.62 -14.42 -2.48
C LEU A 173 19.04 -14.99 -2.33
N ASP A 174 19.31 -16.11 -2.99
CA ASP A 174 20.61 -16.81 -2.95
C ASP A 174 21.62 -16.30 -3.98
N GLU A 175 21.16 -15.62 -5.04
CA GLU A 175 22.05 -15.00 -6.04
C GLU A 175 22.86 -13.86 -5.43
N ASN A 176 24.03 -14.15 -4.91
CA ASN A 176 25.10 -13.26 -4.39
C ASN A 176 25.55 -13.56 -2.96
N ASN A 177 25.70 -14.84 -2.64
CA ASN A 177 26.59 -15.25 -1.56
C ASN A 177 27.94 -15.68 -2.11
#